data_4454d14707244916f1b23259d66af0da
#
_entry.id   4454d14707244916f1b23259d66af0da
#
_cell.length_a   1.000
_cell.length_b   1.000
_cell.length_c   1.000
_cell.angle_alpha   90.00
_cell.angle_beta   90.00
_cell.angle_gamma   90.00
#
_symmetry.space_group_name_H-M   'P 1'
#
loop_
_entity.id
_entity.type
_entity.pdbx_description
1 polymer ?
#
loop_
_entity_poly.entity_id
_entity_poly.type
_entity_poly.pdbx_seq_one_letter_code
_entity_poly.pdbx_strand_id
1 'polypeptide(L)'
;QYVCAVAKDLYQATCVLQTTWEGAKSGTRYNETLNYLKTHNKLQDDGNVSNEGLSYKDFGGLFKNTPSTDYSSNLDATIQIIEGARDIIGEVAGSKIGLPWSGQDDSYIESPYAYNSIVDFYDNIAGCKSALYGAVDATTPNDKSLIYFCLNAGNATLKTQAQTVQSKMDAALNSIKAMKSPFALNYTDASAKKAIDALEELDGSLEALGATLKTYAGNQAVEAQCKVINANYVDNVIVKTYTALCDQAEILYKYIKNIKK
;
A
#
# COMPACT_ATOMS: atom_id res chain seq x y z
N GLN A 1 12.09 6.46 -28.95
CA GLN A 1 12.45 7.52 -27.98
C GLN A 1 11.42 7.59 -26.83
N TYR A 2 10.12 7.63 -27.14
CA TYR A 2 9.05 7.75 -26.16
C TYR A 2 9.10 6.64 -25.07
N VAL A 3 9.11 5.35 -25.47
CA VAL A 3 9.14 4.22 -24.53
C VAL A 3 10.36 4.27 -23.59
N CYS A 4 11.52 4.74 -24.08
CA CYS A 4 12.71 4.88 -23.26
C CYS A 4 12.59 6.04 -22.24
N ALA A 5 11.89 7.12 -22.61
CA ALA A 5 11.62 8.22 -21.68
C ALA A 5 10.67 7.78 -20.57
N VAL A 6 9.57 7.09 -20.92
CA VAL A 6 8.61 6.53 -19.95
C VAL A 6 9.29 5.52 -19.01
N ALA A 7 10.12 4.61 -19.53
CA ALA A 7 10.83 3.65 -18.69
C ALA A 7 11.84 4.32 -17.73
N LYS A 8 12.47 5.42 -18.18
CA LYS A 8 13.35 6.22 -17.32
C LYS A 8 12.57 6.93 -16.23
N ASP A 9 11.44 7.52 -16.57
CA ASP A 9 10.56 8.21 -15.62
C ASP A 9 10.03 7.25 -14.55
N LEU A 10 9.56 6.08 -14.97
CA LEU A 10 9.15 5.01 -14.05
C LEU A 10 10.28 4.61 -13.09
N TYR A 11 11.49 4.37 -13.60
CA TYR A 11 12.64 4.05 -12.77
C TYR A 11 12.95 5.16 -11.77
N GLN A 12 12.94 6.41 -12.19
CA GLN A 12 13.20 7.55 -11.30
C GLN A 12 12.09 7.72 -10.25
N ALA A 13 10.83 7.54 -10.62
CA ALA A 13 9.70 7.58 -9.69
C ALA A 13 9.80 6.47 -8.62
N THR A 14 10.20 5.26 -9.02
CA THR A 14 10.42 4.17 -8.05
C THR A 14 11.62 4.41 -7.13
N CYS A 15 12.66 5.12 -7.61
CA CYS A 15 13.75 5.58 -6.74
C CYS A 15 13.24 6.55 -5.66
N VAL A 16 12.30 7.46 -5.99
CA VAL A 16 11.69 8.36 -4.99
C VAL A 16 11.01 7.55 -3.90
N LEU A 17 10.17 6.59 -4.26
CA LEU A 17 9.48 5.74 -3.28
C LEU A 17 10.46 5.00 -2.38
N GLN A 18 11.45 4.31 -2.95
CA GLN A 18 12.42 3.57 -2.17
C GLN A 18 13.22 4.47 -1.23
N THR A 19 13.86 5.51 -1.77
CA THR A 19 14.83 6.30 -0.98
C THR A 19 14.18 7.15 0.10
N THR A 20 12.96 7.65 -0.12
CA THR A 20 12.23 8.43 0.89
C THR A 20 11.72 7.55 2.03
N TRP A 21 11.37 6.31 1.77
CA TRP A 21 10.99 5.38 2.84
C TRP A 21 12.19 4.71 3.52
N GLU A 22 13.29 4.52 2.81
CA GLU A 22 14.56 4.04 3.38
C GLU A 22 15.26 5.12 4.22
N GLY A 23 15.01 6.40 3.94
CA GLY A 23 15.72 7.53 4.53
C GLY A 23 17.13 7.68 3.95
N ALA A 24 17.34 7.27 2.70
CA ALA A 24 18.64 7.32 2.04
C ALA A 24 19.13 8.76 1.88
N LYS A 25 20.45 8.98 2.13
CA LYS A 25 21.09 10.30 2.02
C LYS A 25 22.28 10.31 1.03
N SER A 26 22.49 9.20 0.32
CA SER A 26 23.55 9.04 -0.67
C SER A 26 23.31 7.85 -1.57
N GLY A 27 24.12 7.70 -2.62
CA GLY A 27 24.03 6.58 -3.55
C GLY A 27 23.34 6.93 -4.87
N THR A 28 23.41 6.00 -5.84
CA THR A 28 22.92 6.23 -7.21
C THR A 28 21.41 6.53 -7.22
N ARG A 29 20.61 5.75 -6.51
CA ARG A 29 19.15 5.92 -6.47
C ARG A 29 18.72 7.19 -5.77
N TYR A 30 19.44 7.59 -4.71
CA TYR A 30 19.23 8.89 -4.08
C TYR A 30 19.50 10.04 -5.06
N ASN A 31 20.57 9.96 -5.85
CA ASN A 31 20.86 10.97 -6.87
C ASN A 31 19.81 11.00 -7.97
N GLU A 32 19.27 9.84 -8.40
CA GLU A 32 18.15 9.79 -9.36
C GLU A 32 16.89 10.41 -8.75
N THR A 33 16.62 10.19 -7.46
CA THR A 33 15.53 10.84 -6.73
C THR A 33 15.68 12.36 -6.75
N LEU A 34 16.86 12.89 -6.42
CA LEU A 34 17.08 14.34 -6.44
C LEU A 34 16.92 14.92 -7.85
N ASN A 35 17.38 14.20 -8.88
CA ASN A 35 17.20 14.60 -10.27
C ASN A 35 15.73 14.63 -10.67
N TYR A 36 14.96 13.62 -10.30
CA TYR A 36 13.52 13.54 -10.55
C TYR A 36 12.79 14.71 -9.89
N LEU A 37 12.96 14.89 -8.59
CA LEU A 37 12.31 15.96 -7.82
C LEU A 37 12.66 17.35 -8.38
N LYS A 38 13.94 17.59 -8.71
CA LYS A 38 14.39 18.85 -9.33
C LYS A 38 13.73 19.10 -10.68
N THR A 39 13.56 18.06 -11.50
CA THR A 39 12.94 18.17 -12.81
C THR A 39 11.46 18.49 -12.69
N HIS A 40 10.75 17.82 -11.80
CA HIS A 40 9.32 18.03 -11.56
C HIS A 40 9.02 19.36 -10.88
N ASN A 41 9.85 19.79 -9.92
CA ASN A 41 9.73 21.12 -9.33
C ASN A 41 9.84 22.24 -10.39
N LYS A 42 10.72 22.06 -11.37
CA LYS A 42 10.85 23.04 -12.47
C LYS A 42 9.63 23.07 -13.39
N LEU A 43 8.96 21.93 -13.59
CA LEU A 43 7.75 21.85 -14.40
C LEU A 43 6.54 22.48 -13.69
N GLN A 44 6.59 22.59 -12.38
CA GLN A 44 5.54 23.18 -11.56
C GLN A 44 5.83 24.63 -11.17
N ASP A 45 6.95 25.17 -11.58
CA ASP A 45 7.35 26.55 -11.28
C ASP A 45 6.67 27.54 -12.25
N ASP A 46 5.33 27.49 -12.24
CA ASP A 46 4.45 28.50 -12.87
C ASP A 46 4.08 29.61 -11.89
N GLY A 47 4.76 29.70 -10.75
CA GLY A 47 4.58 30.68 -9.71
C GLY A 47 3.40 30.43 -8.75
N ASN A 48 2.63 29.35 -8.94
CA ASN A 48 1.42 29.08 -8.18
C ASN A 48 1.40 27.74 -7.42
N VAL A 49 2.38 26.88 -7.59
CA VAL A 49 2.41 25.57 -6.92
C VAL A 49 3.47 25.54 -5.84
N SER A 50 3.06 25.25 -4.61
CA SER A 50 4.01 24.99 -3.53
C SER A 50 4.82 23.72 -3.87
N ASN A 51 6.14 23.82 -3.84
CA ASN A 51 7.05 22.70 -4.06
C ASN A 51 7.07 21.70 -2.89
N GLU A 52 6.22 21.88 -1.88
CA GLU A 52 6.20 21.08 -0.64
C GLU A 52 5.98 19.59 -0.89
N GLY A 53 5.16 19.22 -1.87
CA GLY A 53 4.89 17.83 -2.23
C GLY A 53 6.03 17.14 -3.00
N LEU A 54 7.00 17.89 -3.54
CA LEU A 54 8.08 17.38 -4.39
C LEU A 54 9.48 17.56 -3.79
N SER A 55 9.58 17.98 -2.53
CA SER A 55 10.84 17.99 -1.80
C SER A 55 11.15 16.60 -1.23
N TYR A 56 12.45 16.28 -1.12
CA TYR A 56 12.86 15.05 -0.45
C TYR A 56 12.39 15.05 1.02
N LYS A 57 11.69 13.98 1.40
CA LYS A 57 11.20 13.77 2.76
C LYS A 57 11.54 12.35 3.21
N ASP A 58 12.03 12.21 4.43
CA ASP A 58 12.30 10.91 5.06
C ASP A 58 11.03 10.36 5.70
N PHE A 59 10.11 9.82 4.88
CA PHE A 59 8.85 9.27 5.34
C PHE A 59 9.05 8.10 6.32
N GLY A 60 10.01 7.21 6.03
CA GLY A 60 10.28 6.08 6.90
C GLY A 60 10.81 6.50 8.25
N GLY A 61 11.67 7.53 8.28
CA GLY A 61 12.17 8.12 9.52
C GLY A 61 11.05 8.76 10.36
N LEU A 62 10.15 9.52 9.71
CA LEU A 62 9.00 10.14 10.38
C LEU A 62 8.03 9.10 10.96
N PHE A 63 7.82 7.99 10.24
CA PHE A 63 6.95 6.90 10.67
C PHE A 63 7.52 6.09 11.84
N LYS A 64 8.84 5.86 11.85
CA LYS A 64 9.55 5.09 12.90
C LYS A 64 9.86 5.88 14.17
N ASN A 65 10.03 7.20 14.05
CA ASN A 65 10.54 8.06 15.13
C ASN A 65 9.47 9.05 15.59
N THR A 66 8.43 8.56 16.23
CA THR A 66 7.35 9.37 16.79
C THR A 66 7.68 9.84 18.23
N PRO A 67 7.16 10.99 18.67
CA PRO A 67 6.39 11.93 17.87
C PRO A 67 7.19 12.58 16.75
N SER A 68 6.53 12.84 15.61
CA SER A 68 7.14 13.50 14.46
C SER A 68 6.19 14.62 13.95
N THR A 69 6.56 15.27 12.84
CA THR A 69 5.67 16.27 12.22
C THR A 69 4.37 15.67 11.69
N ASP A 70 4.36 14.39 11.34
CA ASP A 70 3.25 13.71 10.69
C ASP A 70 2.44 12.82 11.66
N TYR A 71 3.10 12.33 12.73
CA TYR A 71 2.50 11.36 13.66
C TYR A 71 2.73 11.77 15.10
N SER A 72 1.65 11.86 15.86
CA SER A 72 1.68 12.31 17.26
C SER A 72 2.24 11.25 18.23
N SER A 73 2.11 9.97 17.89
CA SER A 73 2.56 8.84 18.71
C SER A 73 2.85 7.60 17.85
N ASN A 74 3.45 6.56 18.46
CA ASN A 74 3.65 5.29 17.75
C ASN A 74 2.31 4.62 17.42
N LEU A 75 1.33 4.70 18.30
CA LEU A 75 -0.01 4.18 18.04
C LEU A 75 -0.67 4.92 16.87
N ASP A 76 -0.52 6.24 16.79
CA ASP A 76 -1.05 7.06 15.71
C ASP A 76 -0.47 6.59 14.35
N ALA A 77 0.85 6.44 14.25
CA ALA A 77 1.49 5.88 13.05
C ALA A 77 1.02 4.43 12.75
N THR A 78 0.86 3.58 13.78
CA THR A 78 0.35 2.21 13.59
C THR A 78 -1.08 2.20 13.05
N ILE A 79 -1.93 3.11 13.50
CA ILE A 79 -3.31 3.25 13.00
C ILE A 79 -3.32 3.57 11.50
N GLN A 80 -2.33 4.33 10.99
CA GLN A 80 -2.24 4.62 9.56
C GLN A 80 -2.01 3.36 8.70
N ILE A 81 -1.47 2.27 9.25
CA ILE A 81 -1.39 0.98 8.54
C ILE A 81 -2.80 0.42 8.28
N ILE A 82 -3.69 0.57 9.27
CA ILE A 82 -5.09 0.14 9.14
C ILE A 82 -5.85 1.05 8.16
N GLU A 83 -5.75 2.36 8.35
CA GLU A 83 -6.48 3.33 7.52
C GLU A 83 -6.03 3.24 6.06
N GLY A 84 -4.72 3.15 5.78
CA GLY A 84 -4.22 2.96 4.42
C GLY A 84 -4.68 1.63 3.78
N ALA A 85 -4.77 0.56 4.55
CA ALA A 85 -5.36 -0.69 4.06
C ALA A 85 -6.85 -0.53 3.75
N ARG A 86 -7.62 0.17 4.60
CA ARG A 86 -9.03 0.48 4.37
C ARG A 86 -9.26 1.34 3.13
N ASP A 87 -8.43 2.34 2.91
CA ASP A 87 -8.51 3.20 1.72
C ASP A 87 -8.34 2.38 0.44
N ILE A 88 -7.34 1.48 0.38
CA ILE A 88 -7.12 0.58 -0.76
C ILE A 88 -8.31 -0.38 -0.94
N ILE A 89 -8.80 -0.99 0.14
CA ILE A 89 -9.94 -1.91 0.09
C ILE A 89 -11.19 -1.19 -0.41
N GLY A 90 -11.45 0.01 0.09
CA GLY A 90 -12.58 0.86 -0.33
C GLY A 90 -12.47 1.28 -1.80
N GLU A 91 -11.28 1.61 -2.29
CA GLU A 91 -11.03 1.91 -3.69
C GLU A 91 -11.30 0.69 -4.59
N VAL A 92 -10.81 -0.49 -4.21
CA VAL A 92 -11.04 -1.72 -4.98
C VAL A 92 -12.53 -2.09 -5.00
N ALA A 93 -13.20 -2.06 -3.85
CA ALA A 93 -14.61 -2.40 -3.74
C ALA A 93 -15.52 -1.38 -4.45
N GLY A 94 -15.34 -0.10 -4.12
CA GLY A 94 -16.23 0.96 -4.57
C GLY A 94 -15.95 1.44 -5.98
N SER A 95 -14.67 1.72 -6.29
CA SER A 95 -14.31 2.36 -7.55
C SER A 95 -13.94 1.35 -8.63
N LYS A 96 -12.94 0.49 -8.38
CA LYS A 96 -12.38 -0.39 -9.44
C LYS A 96 -13.33 -1.51 -9.85
N ILE A 97 -14.08 -2.08 -8.90
CA ILE A 97 -15.08 -3.12 -9.17
C ILE A 97 -16.49 -2.52 -9.19
N GLY A 98 -16.83 -1.68 -8.20
CA GLY A 98 -18.20 -1.22 -7.95
C GLY A 98 -18.76 -0.29 -9.02
N LEU A 99 -17.99 0.70 -9.50
CA LEU A 99 -18.47 1.62 -10.54
C LEU A 99 -18.75 0.90 -11.85
N PRO A 100 -17.86 0.03 -12.39
CA PRO A 100 -18.18 -0.79 -13.55
C PRO A 100 -19.36 -1.74 -13.30
N TRP A 101 -19.37 -2.47 -12.17
CA TRP A 101 -20.42 -3.42 -11.86
C TRP A 101 -21.82 -2.78 -11.82
N SER A 102 -21.93 -1.59 -11.23
CA SER A 102 -23.20 -0.84 -11.13
C SER A 102 -23.62 -0.17 -12.44
N GLY A 103 -22.75 -0.15 -13.45
CA GLY A 103 -22.97 0.57 -14.71
C GLY A 103 -22.85 2.09 -14.60
N GLN A 104 -22.27 2.60 -13.50
CA GLN A 104 -22.08 4.03 -13.32
C GLN A 104 -20.90 4.56 -14.15
N ASP A 105 -19.79 3.82 -14.17
CA ASP A 105 -18.61 4.21 -14.93
C ASP A 105 -17.70 3.01 -15.23
N ASP A 106 -17.66 2.57 -16.47
CA ASP A 106 -16.80 1.47 -16.94
C ASP A 106 -15.37 1.92 -17.28
N SER A 107 -15.10 3.23 -17.29
CA SER A 107 -13.75 3.74 -17.49
C SER A 107 -12.81 3.44 -16.29
N TYR A 108 -13.38 3.06 -15.14
CA TYR A 108 -12.63 2.59 -13.97
C TYR A 108 -12.12 1.15 -14.08
N ILE A 109 -12.43 0.42 -15.16
CA ILE A 109 -11.87 -0.91 -15.38
C ILE A 109 -10.35 -0.81 -15.54
N GLU A 110 -9.61 -1.29 -14.53
CA GLU A 110 -8.16 -1.35 -14.56
C GLU A 110 -7.67 -2.41 -15.55
N SER A 111 -6.60 -2.12 -16.29
CA SER A 111 -5.99 -3.04 -17.25
C SER A 111 -6.98 -3.64 -18.29
N PRO A 112 -7.89 -2.85 -18.89
CA PRO A 112 -8.99 -3.38 -19.72
C PRO A 112 -8.50 -4.11 -20.98
N TYR A 113 -7.36 -3.72 -21.53
CA TYR A 113 -6.78 -4.30 -22.75
C TYR A 113 -5.84 -5.48 -22.47
N ALA A 114 -5.21 -5.50 -21.29
CA ALA A 114 -4.35 -6.61 -20.85
C ALA A 114 -5.15 -7.74 -20.20
N TYR A 115 -6.43 -7.49 -19.88
CA TYR A 115 -7.31 -8.41 -19.15
C TYR A 115 -6.76 -8.85 -17.79
N ASN A 116 -5.99 -7.96 -17.12
CA ASN A 116 -5.27 -8.28 -15.90
C ASN A 116 -5.98 -7.79 -14.62
N SER A 117 -7.14 -7.14 -14.73
CA SER A 117 -7.84 -6.47 -13.62
C SER A 117 -7.98 -7.33 -12.36
N ILE A 118 -8.32 -8.63 -12.51
CA ILE A 118 -8.50 -9.53 -11.35
C ILE A 118 -7.18 -9.74 -10.59
N VAL A 119 -6.06 -9.81 -11.29
CA VAL A 119 -4.72 -9.91 -10.70
C VAL A 119 -4.39 -8.60 -9.99
N ASP A 120 -4.64 -7.46 -10.64
CA ASP A 120 -4.38 -6.13 -10.09
C ASP A 120 -5.18 -5.92 -8.79
N PHE A 121 -6.47 -6.30 -8.76
CA PHE A 121 -7.30 -6.24 -7.55
C PHE A 121 -6.79 -7.17 -6.45
N TYR A 122 -6.41 -8.39 -6.83
CA TYR A 122 -5.85 -9.36 -5.89
C TYR A 122 -4.56 -8.82 -5.26
N ASP A 123 -3.64 -8.27 -6.05
CA ASP A 123 -2.37 -7.75 -5.59
C ASP A 123 -2.53 -6.53 -4.68
N ASN A 124 -3.53 -5.67 -4.92
CA ASN A 124 -3.89 -4.58 -4.00
C ASN A 124 -4.23 -5.13 -2.60
N ILE A 125 -5.08 -6.14 -2.52
CA ILE A 125 -5.50 -6.71 -1.23
C ILE A 125 -4.40 -7.58 -0.59
N ALA A 126 -3.59 -8.27 -1.39
CA ALA A 126 -2.41 -8.98 -0.90
C ALA A 126 -1.36 -8.00 -0.33
N GLY A 127 -1.23 -6.81 -0.91
CA GLY A 127 -0.44 -5.70 -0.36
C GLY A 127 -0.94 -5.26 1.02
N CYS A 128 -2.26 -5.08 1.17
CA CYS A 128 -2.88 -4.80 2.47
C CYS A 128 -2.59 -5.91 3.49
N LYS A 129 -2.69 -7.18 3.08
CA LYS A 129 -2.33 -8.32 3.93
C LYS A 129 -0.86 -8.26 4.36
N SER A 130 0.06 -7.98 3.44
CA SER A 130 1.49 -7.83 3.73
C SER A 130 1.76 -6.73 4.76
N ALA A 131 1.08 -5.59 4.64
CA ALA A 131 1.17 -4.49 5.60
C ALA A 131 0.72 -4.90 7.00
N LEU A 132 -0.45 -5.52 7.12
CA LEU A 132 -1.04 -5.96 8.39
C LEU A 132 -0.28 -7.14 9.03
N TYR A 133 0.31 -8.02 8.21
CA TYR A 133 1.05 -9.21 8.62
C TYR A 133 2.55 -8.96 8.81
N GLY A 134 3.04 -7.78 8.43
CA GLY A 134 4.40 -7.31 8.71
C GLY A 134 5.50 -7.97 7.88
N ALA A 135 5.17 -8.60 6.75
CA ALA A 135 6.14 -9.10 5.79
C ALA A 135 5.51 -9.23 4.40
N VAL A 136 6.30 -9.02 3.34
CA VAL A 136 5.87 -9.21 1.95
C VAL A 136 5.47 -10.68 1.74
N ASP A 137 4.34 -10.90 1.06
CA ASP A 137 3.76 -12.22 0.75
C ASP A 137 3.54 -13.13 1.97
N ALA A 138 3.36 -12.54 3.16
CA ALA A 138 3.16 -13.28 4.39
C ALA A 138 1.86 -14.11 4.37
N THR A 139 1.97 -15.41 4.62
CA THR A 139 0.83 -16.31 4.83
C THR A 139 0.38 -16.33 6.28
N THR A 140 1.27 -16.06 7.22
CA THR A 140 1.05 -15.96 8.66
C THR A 140 1.60 -14.64 9.19
N PRO A 141 0.98 -14.04 10.23
CA PRO A 141 1.48 -12.82 10.83
C PRO A 141 2.91 -12.99 11.39
N ASN A 142 3.80 -12.08 11.02
CA ASN A 142 5.11 -11.94 11.61
C ASN A 142 4.99 -11.53 13.09
N ASP A 143 5.91 -11.96 13.95
CA ASP A 143 5.90 -11.68 15.40
C ASP A 143 6.01 -10.19 15.76
N LYS A 144 6.40 -9.34 14.82
CA LYS A 144 6.47 -7.88 14.92
C LYS A 144 5.38 -7.16 14.13
N SER A 145 4.29 -7.85 13.78
CA SER A 145 3.19 -7.30 13.00
C SER A 145 2.02 -6.84 13.87
N LEU A 146 1.19 -5.98 13.28
CA LEU A 146 -0.03 -5.49 13.92
C LEU A 146 -0.97 -6.63 14.29
N ILE A 147 -1.24 -7.57 13.37
CA ILE A 147 -2.15 -8.69 13.63
C ILE A 147 -1.59 -9.61 14.71
N TYR A 148 -0.29 -9.92 14.70
CA TYR A 148 0.32 -10.73 15.75
C TYR A 148 0.20 -10.07 17.13
N PHE A 149 0.46 -8.77 17.22
CA PHE A 149 0.26 -8.01 18.45
C PHE A 149 -1.19 -8.14 18.97
N CYS A 150 -2.19 -7.91 18.12
CA CYS A 150 -3.59 -7.98 18.51
C CYS A 150 -4.01 -9.39 18.96
N LEU A 151 -3.48 -10.44 18.32
CA LEU A 151 -3.73 -11.83 18.71
C LEU A 151 -3.14 -12.19 20.08
N ASN A 152 -2.06 -11.53 20.51
CA ASN A 152 -1.27 -11.88 21.69
C ASN A 152 -1.27 -10.80 22.79
N ALA A 153 -2.03 -9.71 22.64
CA ALA A 153 -2.08 -8.60 23.58
C ALA A 153 -2.74 -8.93 24.95
N GLY A 154 -3.18 -10.16 25.16
CA GLY A 154 -3.91 -10.54 26.38
C GLY A 154 -5.33 -9.97 26.48
N ASN A 155 -5.80 -9.29 25.46
CA ASN A 155 -7.15 -8.71 25.38
C ASN A 155 -8.05 -9.56 24.47
N ALA A 156 -9.15 -10.09 25.01
CA ALA A 156 -10.04 -10.98 24.27
C ALA A 156 -10.72 -10.29 23.07
N THR A 157 -11.06 -9.01 23.19
CA THR A 157 -11.68 -8.23 22.10
C THR A 157 -10.72 -8.05 20.94
N LEU A 158 -9.49 -7.59 21.21
CA LEU A 158 -8.45 -7.44 20.17
C LEU A 158 -8.15 -8.77 19.47
N LYS A 159 -8.06 -9.86 20.26
CA LYS A 159 -7.82 -11.19 19.71
C LYS A 159 -8.94 -11.63 18.75
N THR A 160 -10.19 -11.49 19.17
CA THR A 160 -11.37 -11.85 18.35
C THR A 160 -11.42 -10.99 17.07
N GLN A 161 -11.19 -9.69 17.18
CA GLN A 161 -11.18 -8.79 16.03
C GLN A 161 -10.05 -9.12 15.06
N ALA A 162 -8.85 -9.40 15.54
CA ALA A 162 -7.73 -9.83 14.70
C ALA A 162 -8.02 -11.14 13.96
N GLN A 163 -8.64 -12.12 14.63
CA GLN A 163 -9.09 -13.37 14.00
C GLN A 163 -10.16 -13.11 12.93
N THR A 164 -11.08 -12.18 13.19
CA THR A 164 -12.11 -11.77 12.22
C THR A 164 -11.45 -11.13 10.98
N VAL A 165 -10.50 -10.20 11.17
CA VAL A 165 -9.75 -9.59 10.06
C VAL A 165 -9.04 -10.66 9.23
N GLN A 166 -8.38 -11.65 9.86
CA GLN A 166 -7.72 -12.74 9.12
C GLN A 166 -8.72 -13.52 8.25
N SER A 167 -9.86 -13.92 8.83
CA SER A 167 -10.90 -14.65 8.12
C SER A 167 -11.51 -13.84 6.96
N LYS A 168 -11.78 -12.55 7.16
CA LYS A 168 -12.34 -11.66 6.13
C LYS A 168 -11.31 -11.35 5.05
N MET A 169 -10.04 -11.21 5.39
CA MET A 169 -8.94 -11.06 4.43
C MET A 169 -8.86 -12.25 3.47
N ASP A 170 -8.88 -13.47 4.02
CA ASP A 170 -8.84 -14.68 3.19
C ASP A 170 -10.12 -14.82 2.33
N ALA A 171 -11.29 -14.46 2.86
CA ALA A 171 -12.54 -14.45 2.12
C ALA A 171 -12.52 -13.44 0.96
N ALA A 172 -12.02 -12.22 1.18
CA ALA A 172 -11.90 -11.20 0.16
C ALA A 172 -10.95 -11.63 -0.98
N LEU A 173 -9.75 -12.11 -0.64
CA LEU A 173 -8.79 -12.62 -1.61
C LEU A 173 -9.35 -13.79 -2.45
N ASN A 174 -10.07 -14.71 -1.81
CA ASN A 174 -10.72 -15.83 -2.50
C ASN A 174 -11.87 -15.37 -3.39
N SER A 175 -12.67 -14.40 -2.96
CA SER A 175 -13.78 -13.85 -3.75
C SER A 175 -13.28 -13.14 -5.01
N ILE A 176 -12.16 -12.38 -4.90
CA ILE A 176 -11.54 -11.74 -6.07
C ILE A 176 -11.03 -12.80 -7.06
N LYS A 177 -10.35 -13.85 -6.60
CA LYS A 177 -9.88 -14.95 -7.47
C LYS A 177 -11.03 -15.69 -8.15
N ALA A 178 -12.18 -15.75 -7.51
CA ALA A 178 -13.36 -16.44 -8.04
C ALA A 178 -14.18 -15.57 -9.03
N MET A 179 -13.79 -14.32 -9.27
CA MET A 179 -14.46 -13.47 -10.25
C MET A 179 -14.34 -14.05 -11.65
N LYS A 180 -15.40 -13.86 -12.44
CA LYS A 180 -15.44 -14.33 -13.82
C LYS A 180 -14.45 -13.57 -14.70
N SER A 181 -13.48 -14.29 -15.26
CA SER A 181 -12.44 -13.74 -16.12
C SER A 181 -12.87 -13.71 -17.60
N PRO A 182 -12.40 -12.73 -18.40
CA PRO A 182 -11.75 -11.50 -17.94
C PRO A 182 -12.78 -10.50 -17.37
N PHE A 183 -12.41 -9.76 -16.33
CA PHE A 183 -13.30 -8.80 -15.67
C PHE A 183 -13.86 -7.78 -16.65
N ALA A 184 -13.03 -7.22 -17.52
CA ALA A 184 -13.44 -6.21 -18.51
C ALA A 184 -14.60 -6.63 -19.42
N LEU A 185 -14.84 -7.94 -19.60
CA LEU A 185 -15.95 -8.47 -20.39
C LEU A 185 -17.08 -9.06 -19.53
N ASN A 186 -16.90 -9.12 -18.20
CA ASN A 186 -17.82 -9.79 -17.29
C ASN A 186 -18.07 -8.98 -16.00
N TYR A 187 -17.82 -7.67 -16.00
CA TYR A 187 -17.88 -6.83 -14.80
C TYR A 187 -19.28 -6.80 -14.14
N THR A 188 -20.37 -7.10 -14.86
CA THR A 188 -21.73 -7.20 -14.32
C THR A 188 -22.07 -8.60 -13.78
N ASP A 189 -21.13 -9.57 -13.83
CA ASP A 189 -21.37 -10.92 -13.32
C ASP A 189 -21.58 -10.90 -11.79
N ALA A 190 -22.39 -11.81 -11.28
CA ALA A 190 -22.69 -11.92 -9.85
C ALA A 190 -21.45 -12.18 -8.98
N SER A 191 -20.36 -12.72 -9.54
CA SER A 191 -19.09 -12.90 -8.83
C SER A 191 -18.41 -11.58 -8.47
N ALA A 192 -18.60 -10.51 -9.25
CA ALA A 192 -18.13 -9.17 -8.92
C ALA A 192 -18.82 -8.63 -7.65
N LYS A 193 -20.14 -8.78 -7.54
CA LYS A 193 -20.86 -8.37 -6.32
C LYS A 193 -20.38 -9.13 -5.08
N LYS A 194 -20.11 -10.43 -5.21
CA LYS A 194 -19.57 -11.22 -4.09
C LYS A 194 -18.19 -10.72 -3.63
N ALA A 195 -17.36 -10.29 -4.57
CA ALA A 195 -16.06 -9.69 -4.22
C ALA A 195 -16.23 -8.34 -3.52
N ILE A 196 -17.15 -7.48 -4.00
CA ILE A 196 -17.49 -6.22 -3.34
C ILE A 196 -17.94 -6.49 -1.89
N ASP A 197 -18.92 -7.39 -1.69
CA ASP A 197 -19.45 -7.68 -0.35
C ASP A 197 -18.36 -8.18 0.60
N ALA A 198 -17.47 -9.07 0.13
CA ALA A 198 -16.37 -9.59 0.94
C ALA A 198 -15.34 -8.50 1.31
N LEU A 199 -15.10 -7.54 0.41
CA LEU A 199 -14.22 -6.40 0.66
C LEU A 199 -14.84 -5.42 1.67
N GLU A 200 -16.15 -5.13 1.56
CA GLU A 200 -16.89 -4.28 2.52
C GLU A 200 -16.91 -4.91 3.92
N GLU A 201 -17.06 -6.23 4.02
CA GLU A 201 -16.96 -6.95 5.30
C GLU A 201 -15.54 -6.90 5.90
N LEU A 202 -14.51 -6.95 5.06
CA LEU A 202 -13.12 -6.78 5.49
C LEU A 202 -12.87 -5.37 6.00
N ASP A 203 -13.32 -4.34 5.27
CA ASP A 203 -13.21 -2.94 5.69
C ASP A 203 -13.85 -2.71 7.06
N GLY A 204 -15.10 -3.15 7.25
CA GLY A 204 -15.80 -3.05 8.53
C GLY A 204 -15.08 -3.76 9.68
N SER A 205 -14.41 -4.89 9.41
CA SER A 205 -13.61 -5.58 10.41
C SER A 205 -12.34 -4.82 10.81
N LEU A 206 -11.70 -4.15 9.85
CA LEU A 206 -10.53 -3.28 10.09
C LEU A 206 -10.93 -2.01 10.83
N GLU A 207 -12.08 -1.42 10.50
CA GLU A 207 -12.63 -0.28 11.23
C GLU A 207 -12.83 -0.60 12.71
N ALA A 208 -13.47 -1.73 13.01
CA ALA A 208 -13.70 -2.17 14.38
C ALA A 208 -12.37 -2.40 15.15
N LEU A 209 -11.37 -3.01 14.50
CA LEU A 209 -10.05 -3.20 15.09
C LEU A 209 -9.35 -1.86 15.36
N GLY A 210 -9.36 -0.95 14.39
CA GLY A 210 -8.77 0.39 14.51
C GLY A 210 -9.43 1.21 15.63
N ALA A 211 -10.77 1.18 15.72
CA ALA A 211 -11.52 1.85 16.77
C ALA A 211 -11.14 1.33 18.17
N THR A 212 -11.00 0.02 18.34
CA THR A 212 -10.56 -0.57 19.61
C THR A 212 -9.12 -0.16 19.94
N LEU A 213 -8.20 -0.19 18.98
CA LEU A 213 -6.81 0.22 19.21
C LEU A 213 -6.70 1.69 19.62
N LYS A 214 -7.50 2.59 19.04
CA LYS A 214 -7.53 4.02 19.41
C LYS A 214 -7.86 4.23 20.89
N THR A 215 -8.56 3.30 21.55
CA THR A 215 -8.86 3.39 23.00
C THR A 215 -7.62 3.23 23.90
N TYR A 216 -6.51 2.75 23.35
CA TYR A 216 -5.24 2.59 24.06
C TYR A 216 -4.31 3.80 23.95
N ALA A 217 -4.79 4.93 23.42
CA ALA A 217 -3.99 6.15 23.33
C ALA A 217 -3.36 6.52 24.68
N GLY A 218 -2.06 6.79 24.71
CA GLY A 218 -1.29 7.10 25.91
C GLY A 218 -0.88 5.87 26.76
N ASN A 219 -1.24 4.66 26.38
CA ASN A 219 -0.76 3.45 27.06
C ASN A 219 0.68 3.15 26.67
N GLN A 220 1.62 3.32 27.60
CA GLN A 220 3.06 3.17 27.33
C GLN A 220 3.47 1.78 26.83
N ALA A 221 2.82 0.71 27.31
CA ALA A 221 3.13 -0.64 26.87
C ALA A 221 2.68 -0.86 25.38
N VAL A 222 1.52 -0.31 25.01
CA VAL A 222 1.04 -0.34 23.63
C VAL A 222 1.92 0.53 22.73
N GLU A 223 2.30 1.73 23.17
CA GLU A 223 3.21 2.61 22.43
C GLU A 223 4.56 1.92 22.15
N ALA A 224 5.13 1.19 23.13
CA ALA A 224 6.36 0.43 22.93
C ALA A 224 6.21 -0.69 21.88
N GLN A 225 5.08 -1.39 21.86
CA GLN A 225 4.78 -2.41 20.85
C GLN A 225 4.54 -1.78 19.47
N CYS A 226 3.79 -0.69 19.39
CA CYS A 226 3.57 0.05 18.15
C CYS A 226 4.89 0.54 17.53
N LYS A 227 5.87 0.97 18.34
CA LYS A 227 7.21 1.32 17.84
C LYS A 227 7.89 0.15 17.13
N VAL A 228 7.77 -1.07 17.64
CA VAL A 228 8.32 -2.28 17.00
C VAL A 228 7.58 -2.60 15.71
N ILE A 229 6.25 -2.48 15.72
CA ILE A 229 5.39 -2.70 14.53
C ILE A 229 5.76 -1.70 13.43
N ASN A 230 5.87 -0.41 13.76
CA ASN A 230 6.18 0.65 12.81
C ASN A 230 7.55 0.45 12.16
N ALA A 231 8.57 0.11 12.96
CA ALA A 231 9.90 -0.20 12.43
C ALA A 231 9.88 -1.41 11.49
N ASN A 232 9.19 -2.49 11.90
CA ASN A 232 9.05 -3.67 11.06
C ASN A 232 8.27 -3.39 9.76
N TYR A 233 7.19 -2.61 9.83
CA TYR A 233 6.40 -2.21 8.67
C TYR A 233 7.26 -1.45 7.65
N VAL A 234 8.00 -0.43 8.09
CA VAL A 234 8.88 0.33 7.20
C VAL A 234 9.96 -0.56 6.61
N ASP A 235 10.72 -1.29 7.44
CA ASP A 235 11.95 -1.97 7.01
C ASP A 235 11.66 -3.28 6.25
N ASN A 236 10.61 -4.02 6.62
CA ASN A 236 10.33 -5.36 6.09
C ASN A 236 9.13 -5.44 5.14
N VAL A 237 8.30 -4.42 5.06
CA VAL A 237 7.22 -4.35 4.07
C VAL A 237 7.52 -3.25 3.05
N ILE A 238 7.52 -2.00 3.46
CA ILE A 238 7.57 -0.86 2.54
C ILE A 238 8.91 -0.79 1.80
N VAL A 239 10.04 -0.76 2.52
CA VAL A 239 11.37 -0.64 1.90
C VAL A 239 11.66 -1.85 1.01
N LYS A 240 11.30 -3.07 1.43
CA LYS A 240 11.49 -4.27 0.59
C LYS A 240 10.63 -4.24 -0.67
N THR A 241 9.35 -3.83 -0.56
CA THR A 241 8.45 -3.71 -1.71
C THR A 241 8.99 -2.68 -2.70
N TYR A 242 9.36 -1.49 -2.23
CA TYR A 242 9.84 -0.43 -3.11
C TYR A 242 11.25 -0.71 -3.67
N THR A 243 12.09 -1.44 -2.93
CA THR A 243 13.38 -1.93 -3.46
C THR A 243 13.16 -2.87 -4.63
N ALA A 244 12.28 -3.88 -4.47
CA ALA A 244 11.97 -4.82 -5.54
C ALA A 244 11.36 -4.12 -6.77
N LEU A 245 10.45 -3.17 -6.55
CA LEU A 245 9.84 -2.38 -7.62
C LEU A 245 10.89 -1.53 -8.36
N CYS A 246 11.80 -0.89 -7.64
CA CYS A 246 12.87 -0.10 -8.21
C CYS A 246 13.88 -0.97 -9.00
N ASP A 247 14.21 -2.17 -8.51
CA ASP A 247 15.04 -3.16 -9.21
C ASP A 247 14.43 -3.54 -10.57
N GLN A 248 13.15 -3.86 -10.58
CA GLN A 248 12.43 -4.23 -11.81
C GLN A 248 12.36 -3.06 -12.81
N ALA A 249 12.05 -1.85 -12.33
CA ALA A 249 12.01 -0.66 -13.17
C ALA A 249 13.40 -0.33 -13.76
N GLU A 250 14.48 -0.50 -12.99
CA GLU A 250 15.86 -0.32 -13.42
C GLU A 250 16.24 -1.32 -14.52
N ILE A 251 15.88 -2.60 -14.36
CA ILE A 251 16.11 -3.65 -15.36
C ILE A 251 15.38 -3.31 -16.66
N LEU A 252 14.10 -2.94 -16.57
CA LEU A 252 13.29 -2.56 -17.72
C LEU A 252 13.91 -1.36 -18.46
N TYR A 253 14.28 -0.32 -17.73
CA TYR A 253 14.93 0.87 -18.32
C TYR A 253 16.24 0.53 -19.05
N LYS A 254 17.11 -0.26 -18.40
CA LYS A 254 18.38 -0.70 -19.00
C LYS A 254 18.15 -1.56 -20.25
N TYR A 255 17.18 -2.46 -20.23
CA TYR A 255 16.82 -3.30 -21.37
C TYR A 255 16.37 -2.45 -22.57
N ILE A 256 15.40 -1.56 -22.36
CA ILE A 256 14.86 -0.68 -23.41
C ILE A 256 15.94 0.27 -23.97
N LYS A 257 16.81 0.79 -23.11
CA LYS A 257 17.92 1.64 -23.51
C LYS A 257 18.92 0.92 -24.43
N ASN A 258 19.13 -0.38 -24.24
CA ASN A 258 20.09 -1.18 -25.01
C ASN A 258 19.53 -1.66 -26.36
N ILE A 259 18.21 -1.78 -26.52
CA ILE A 259 17.58 -2.12 -27.82
C ILE A 259 17.84 -1.04 -28.87
N LYS A 260 18.19 0.18 -28.48
CA LYS A 260 18.44 1.32 -29.38
C LYS A 260 19.86 1.39 -29.92
N LYS A 261 20.72 0.48 -29.51
CA LYS A 261 22.08 0.35 -30.07
C LYS A 261 22.11 -0.73 -31.17
#